data_8d72b19afc41a08b15172191fe87ed3a
#
_entry.id   8d72b19afc41a08b15172191fe87ed3a
#
_cell.length_a   1.000
_cell.length_b   1.000
_cell.length_c   1.000
_cell.angle_alpha   90.00
_cell.angle_beta   90.00
_cell.angle_gamma   90.00
#
_symmetry.space_group_name_H-M   'P 1'
#
loop_
_entity.id
_entity.type
_entity.pdbx_description
1 polymer ?
#
loop_
_entity_poly.entity_id
_entity_poly.type
_entity_poly.pdbx_seq_one_letter_code
_entity_poly.pdbx_strand_id
1 'polypeptide(L)'
;MNPSAWIQRNLGANTPVSLRLFGLITLLFVLLALVFPAAVARAFVAGWNVAISAGMGASILVHTHRLTRGRWGDAARPALEGLAATVPFVAILGLVVILVQPLVWPWADGSGLPDKPDVAALYLNPLFFGVRAIVILAGWSLIAILAAGFGPQGRLTSGFSIAFYAISVHFASIDWIMSLEPHWSSTTFGAMFAITQLSLALGLLVVTDAGRSSGPRDDLAKLLLVVVLGLVYMQFMQYLVQWSGNLPEKVAYYVLRSEFPWQAVAILGALLAASAFAILSRTKLRRDAAYTKIAADCALAFIALFVFFEFAPPFRDVASTLFCLVAILGAIGLMLVLTVGALAARSPADRRAKREVPR
;
A
#
# COMPACT_ATOMS: atom_id res chain seq x y z
N MET A 1 10.90 -11.88 31.19
CA MET A 1 11.99 -11.03 30.64
C MET A 1 11.68 -9.59 31.04
N ASN A 2 12.58 -8.89 31.73
CA ASN A 2 12.33 -7.54 32.26
C ASN A 2 12.25 -6.54 31.06
N PRO A 3 11.12 -5.84 30.82
CA PRO A 3 10.97 -4.90 29.71
C PRO A 3 12.02 -3.78 29.70
N SER A 4 12.48 -3.36 30.89
CA SER A 4 13.52 -2.33 31.04
C SER A 4 14.90 -2.78 30.54
N ALA A 5 15.25 -4.05 30.66
CA ALA A 5 16.51 -4.59 30.14
C ALA A 5 16.53 -4.70 28.61
N TRP A 6 15.37 -4.93 27.98
CA TRP A 6 15.24 -4.92 26.51
C TRP A 6 15.38 -3.51 25.96
N ILE A 7 14.72 -2.53 26.60
CA ILE A 7 14.78 -1.11 26.24
C ILE A 7 16.22 -0.57 26.37
N GLN A 8 16.91 -0.87 27.46
CA GLN A 8 18.31 -0.45 27.70
C GLN A 8 19.29 -1.08 26.69
N ARG A 9 19.09 -2.34 26.32
CA ARG A 9 19.96 -3.05 25.36
C ARG A 9 19.79 -2.60 23.91
N ASN A 10 18.62 -2.16 23.51
CA ASN A 10 18.32 -1.78 22.13
C ASN A 10 18.25 -0.26 21.88
N LEU A 11 18.09 0.55 22.92
CA LEU A 11 18.03 2.02 22.81
C LEU A 11 19.18 2.74 23.53
N GLY A 12 20.01 2.02 24.27
CA GLY A 12 20.91 2.60 25.29
C GLY A 12 22.11 3.41 24.77
N ALA A 13 22.56 3.26 23.54
CA ALA A 13 23.78 3.93 23.07
C ALA A 13 23.52 5.11 22.10
N ASN A 14 22.37 5.15 21.39
CA ASN A 14 22.12 6.11 20.33
C ASN A 14 20.87 7.02 20.53
N THR A 15 20.23 6.97 21.70
CA THR A 15 19.01 7.72 22.00
C THR A 15 19.12 9.24 21.79
N PRO A 16 20.23 9.94 22.17
CA PRO A 16 20.32 11.37 21.94
C PRO A 16 20.43 11.75 20.45
N VAL A 17 21.05 10.91 19.62
CA VAL A 17 21.17 11.15 18.18
C VAL A 17 19.82 10.87 17.48
N SER A 18 19.14 9.79 17.84
CA SER A 18 17.83 9.45 17.27
C SER A 18 16.74 10.46 17.64
N LEU A 19 16.73 10.97 18.88
CA LEU A 19 15.82 12.02 19.33
C LEU A 19 16.08 13.36 18.62
N ARG A 20 17.36 13.74 18.45
CA ARG A 20 17.73 14.93 17.69
C ARG A 20 17.33 14.83 16.22
N LEU A 21 17.59 13.67 15.60
CA LEU A 21 17.21 13.42 14.21
C LEU A 21 15.68 13.47 14.04
N PHE A 22 14.92 12.85 14.95
CA PHE A 22 13.48 12.90 14.98
C PHE A 22 12.98 14.34 15.15
N GLY A 23 13.55 15.11 16.07
CA GLY A 23 13.21 16.52 16.26
C GLY A 23 13.50 17.38 15.03
N LEU A 24 14.65 17.18 14.37
CA LEU A 24 15.00 17.86 13.13
C LEU A 24 14.04 17.52 11.97
N ILE A 25 13.70 16.25 11.81
CA ILE A 25 12.75 15.80 10.78
C ILE A 25 11.37 16.40 11.05
N THR A 26 10.92 16.38 12.30
CA THR A 26 9.63 16.98 12.70
C THR A 26 9.63 18.50 12.45
N LEU A 27 10.69 19.19 12.83
CA LEU A 27 10.83 20.64 12.59
C LEU A 27 10.81 20.94 11.08
N LEU A 28 11.57 20.20 10.28
CA LEU A 28 11.58 20.34 8.83
C LEU A 28 10.18 20.11 8.24
N PHE A 29 9.47 19.07 8.68
CA PHE A 29 8.11 18.79 8.24
C PHE A 29 7.16 19.94 8.57
N VAL A 30 7.23 20.49 9.80
CA VAL A 30 6.42 21.64 10.22
C VAL A 30 6.75 22.88 9.38
N LEU A 31 8.03 23.18 9.16
CA LEU A 31 8.45 24.31 8.32
C LEU A 31 7.95 24.16 6.88
N LEU A 32 8.06 22.97 6.30
CA LEU A 32 7.53 22.68 4.96
C LEU A 32 6.01 22.81 4.91
N ALA A 33 5.29 22.37 5.96
CA ALA A 33 3.84 22.50 6.03
C ALA A 33 3.38 23.96 6.15
N LEU A 34 4.17 24.82 6.78
CA LEU A 34 3.88 26.26 6.86
C LEU A 34 4.12 26.98 5.52
N VAL A 35 5.12 26.55 4.75
CA VAL A 35 5.47 27.18 3.46
C VAL A 35 4.67 26.59 2.29
N PHE A 36 4.43 25.29 2.31
CA PHE A 36 3.78 24.53 1.23
C PHE A 36 2.64 23.64 1.77
N PRO A 37 1.59 24.21 2.39
CA PRO A 37 0.58 23.42 3.10
C PRO A 37 -0.13 22.39 2.19
N ALA A 38 -0.51 22.78 0.97
CA ALA A 38 -1.17 21.89 0.03
C ALA A 38 -0.23 20.76 -0.44
N ALA A 39 1.03 21.08 -0.79
CA ALA A 39 1.99 20.06 -1.24
C ALA A 39 2.30 19.03 -0.14
N VAL A 40 2.44 19.48 1.11
CA VAL A 40 2.65 18.59 2.26
C VAL A 40 1.41 17.75 2.54
N ALA A 41 0.20 18.32 2.47
CA ALA A 41 -1.04 17.57 2.65
C ALA A 41 -1.20 16.46 1.57
N ARG A 42 -0.94 16.77 0.30
CA ARG A 42 -0.98 15.83 -0.83
C ARG A 42 0.05 14.72 -0.67
N ALA A 43 1.28 15.07 -0.31
CA ALA A 43 2.34 14.13 -0.02
C ALA A 43 1.99 13.20 1.15
N PHE A 44 1.43 13.78 2.23
CA PHE A 44 0.96 13.00 3.37
C PHE A 44 -0.08 11.96 2.95
N VAL A 45 -1.10 12.36 2.18
CA VAL A 45 -2.14 11.44 1.69
C VAL A 45 -1.57 10.34 0.81
N ALA A 46 -0.63 10.66 -0.10
CA ALA A 46 0.03 9.68 -0.96
C ALA A 46 0.85 8.66 -0.14
N GLY A 47 1.68 9.11 0.79
CA GLY A 47 2.47 8.22 1.66
C GLY A 47 1.61 7.42 2.63
N TRP A 48 0.59 8.05 3.22
CA TRP A 48 -0.39 7.36 4.08
C TRP A 48 -1.13 6.25 3.31
N ASN A 49 -1.53 6.52 2.07
CA ASN A 49 -2.20 5.54 1.22
C ASN A 49 -1.31 4.31 0.95
N VAL A 50 -0.01 4.49 0.73
CA VAL A 50 0.95 3.39 0.60
C VAL A 50 1.06 2.59 1.90
N ALA A 51 1.16 3.27 3.04
CA ALA A 51 1.30 2.61 4.33
C ALA A 51 0.06 1.77 4.70
N ILE A 52 -1.15 2.34 4.54
CA ILE A 52 -2.39 1.61 4.79
C ILE A 52 -2.56 0.43 3.81
N SER A 53 -2.15 0.63 2.55
CA SER A 53 -2.22 -0.39 1.51
C SER A 53 -1.32 -1.59 1.79
N ALA A 54 -0.09 -1.37 2.24
CA ALA A 54 0.83 -2.46 2.61
C ALA A 54 0.28 -3.29 3.76
N GLY A 55 -0.24 -2.64 4.81
CA GLY A 55 -0.84 -3.30 5.96
C GLY A 55 -2.13 -4.06 5.62
N MET A 56 -3.00 -3.46 4.79
CA MET A 56 -4.24 -4.12 4.36
C MET A 56 -3.97 -5.29 3.41
N GLY A 57 -3.05 -5.13 2.46
CA GLY A 57 -2.61 -6.24 1.61
C GLY A 57 -2.12 -7.43 2.43
N ALA A 58 -1.30 -7.18 3.45
CA ALA A 58 -0.84 -8.22 4.38
C ALA A 58 -2.00 -8.85 5.16
N SER A 59 -2.95 -8.03 5.65
CA SER A 59 -4.12 -8.52 6.39
C SER A 59 -4.97 -9.47 5.54
N ILE A 60 -5.24 -9.10 4.29
CA ILE A 60 -6.01 -9.93 3.37
C ILE A 60 -5.28 -11.20 2.98
N LEU A 61 -3.96 -11.15 2.81
CA LEU A 61 -3.14 -12.36 2.60
C LEU A 61 -3.22 -13.32 3.80
N VAL A 62 -3.24 -12.83 5.04
CA VAL A 62 -3.46 -13.67 6.23
C VAL A 62 -4.82 -14.35 6.19
N HIS A 63 -5.90 -13.60 5.93
CA HIS A 63 -7.24 -14.16 5.86
C HIS A 63 -7.39 -15.15 4.71
N THR A 64 -6.81 -14.85 3.55
CA THR A 64 -6.75 -15.78 2.40
C THR A 64 -5.99 -17.06 2.76
N HIS A 65 -4.84 -16.95 3.42
CA HIS A 65 -4.07 -18.12 3.86
C HIS A 65 -4.85 -18.98 4.86
N ARG A 66 -5.62 -18.38 5.78
CA ARG A 66 -6.48 -19.14 6.72
C ARG A 66 -7.55 -19.98 6.00
N LEU A 67 -8.03 -19.52 4.84
CA LEU A 67 -9.01 -20.23 4.02
C LEU A 67 -8.37 -21.29 3.12
N THR A 68 -7.25 -20.98 2.48
CA THR A 68 -6.61 -21.81 1.44
C THR A 68 -5.47 -22.66 1.95
N ARG A 69 -4.83 -22.21 3.06
CA ARG A 69 -3.60 -22.79 3.61
C ARG A 69 -2.40 -22.68 2.64
N GLY A 70 -1.30 -23.35 2.94
CA GLY A 70 -0.11 -23.38 2.10
C GLY A 70 1.17 -22.97 2.84
N ARG A 71 2.29 -23.51 2.41
CA ARG A 71 3.61 -23.31 3.07
C ARG A 71 4.10 -21.85 3.07
N TRP A 72 3.69 -21.08 2.06
CA TRP A 72 4.07 -19.69 1.91
C TRP A 72 3.59 -18.81 3.08
N GLY A 73 2.34 -19.01 3.50
CA GLY A 73 1.76 -18.21 4.56
C GLY A 73 2.32 -18.55 5.93
N ASP A 74 2.64 -19.83 6.21
CA ASP A 74 3.30 -20.23 7.46
C ASP A 74 4.71 -19.63 7.57
N ALA A 75 5.46 -19.60 6.47
CA ALA A 75 6.80 -19.02 6.42
C ALA A 75 6.78 -17.48 6.56
N ALA A 76 5.86 -16.81 5.86
CA ALA A 76 5.73 -15.36 5.84
C ALA A 76 4.92 -14.80 7.03
N ARG A 77 4.30 -15.64 7.84
CA ARG A 77 3.35 -15.27 8.90
C ARG A 77 3.82 -14.13 9.82
N PRO A 78 5.07 -14.09 10.32
CA PRO A 78 5.48 -12.99 11.19
C PRO A 78 5.52 -11.65 10.49
N ALA A 79 5.95 -11.62 9.23
CA ALA A 79 5.97 -10.39 8.44
C ALA A 79 4.55 -9.93 8.10
N LEU A 80 3.67 -10.87 7.73
CA LEU A 80 2.26 -10.59 7.45
C LEU A 80 1.53 -10.04 8.69
N GLU A 81 1.66 -10.71 9.84
CA GLU A 81 1.04 -10.28 11.11
C GLU A 81 1.64 -8.95 11.59
N GLY A 82 2.96 -8.74 11.41
CA GLY A 82 3.63 -7.49 11.74
C GLY A 82 3.14 -6.32 10.89
N LEU A 83 3.02 -6.49 9.57
CA LEU A 83 2.44 -5.48 8.69
C LEU A 83 0.96 -5.23 9.00
N ALA A 84 0.17 -6.27 9.23
CA ALA A 84 -1.23 -6.12 9.63
C ALA A 84 -1.37 -5.29 10.91
N ALA A 85 -0.51 -5.52 11.91
CA ALA A 85 -0.55 -4.79 13.17
C ALA A 85 -0.29 -3.26 13.02
N THR A 86 0.25 -2.81 11.89
CA THR A 86 0.43 -1.36 11.62
C THR A 86 -0.86 -0.65 11.27
N VAL A 87 -1.86 -1.36 10.72
CA VAL A 87 -3.09 -0.77 10.17
C VAL A 87 -3.86 0.10 11.17
N PRO A 88 -4.11 -0.31 12.43
CA PRO A 88 -4.82 0.53 13.38
C PRO A 88 -4.12 1.87 13.65
N PHE A 89 -2.78 1.87 13.69
CA PHE A 89 -1.99 3.09 13.88
C PHE A 89 -2.05 3.99 12.64
N VAL A 90 -1.91 3.41 11.45
CA VAL A 90 -2.02 4.13 10.18
C VAL A 90 -3.45 4.64 9.96
N ALA A 91 -4.47 3.90 10.41
CA ALA A 91 -5.87 4.34 10.39
C ALA A 91 -6.12 5.56 11.27
N ILE A 92 -5.49 5.65 12.45
CA ILE A 92 -5.55 6.86 13.28
C ILE A 92 -4.96 8.07 12.55
N LEU A 93 -3.82 7.89 11.85
CA LEU A 93 -3.26 8.93 10.98
C LEU A 93 -4.19 9.30 9.82
N GLY A 94 -5.07 8.40 9.41
CA GLY A 94 -6.14 8.66 8.44
C GLY A 94 -7.15 9.74 8.89
N LEU A 95 -7.25 10.04 10.18
CA LEU A 95 -8.05 11.18 10.66
C LEU A 95 -7.49 12.51 10.15
N VAL A 96 -6.18 12.61 9.95
CA VAL A 96 -5.56 13.79 9.33
C VAL A 96 -6.00 13.93 7.87
N VAL A 97 -6.20 12.82 7.14
CA VAL A 97 -6.71 12.84 5.76
C VAL A 97 -8.08 13.52 5.70
N ILE A 98 -8.94 13.28 6.71
CA ILE A 98 -10.25 13.93 6.81
C ILE A 98 -10.11 15.44 7.06
N LEU A 99 -9.11 15.88 7.80
CA LEU A 99 -8.90 17.28 8.12
C LEU A 99 -8.31 18.07 6.95
N VAL A 100 -7.49 17.44 6.12
CA VAL A 100 -6.80 18.12 5.00
C VAL A 100 -7.56 18.08 3.67
N GLN A 101 -8.82 17.63 3.67
CA GLN A 101 -9.64 17.51 2.47
C GLN A 101 -9.56 18.73 1.53
N PRO A 102 -9.75 19.99 2.02
CA PRO A 102 -9.76 21.15 1.15
C PRO A 102 -8.41 21.47 0.49
N LEU A 103 -7.31 20.90 1.01
CA LEU A 103 -5.96 21.08 0.46
C LEU A 103 -5.60 20.04 -0.60
N VAL A 104 -6.38 18.94 -0.68
CA VAL A 104 -6.05 17.78 -1.50
C VAL A 104 -7.07 17.57 -2.62
N TRP A 105 -8.36 17.59 -2.30
CA TRP A 105 -9.43 17.26 -3.26
C TRP A 105 -10.15 18.51 -3.77
N PRO A 106 -10.21 18.71 -5.12
CA PRO A 106 -10.83 19.90 -5.71
C PRO A 106 -12.33 20.04 -5.41
N TRP A 107 -13.02 18.92 -5.17
CA TRP A 107 -14.44 18.97 -4.81
C TRP A 107 -14.68 19.46 -3.36
N ALA A 108 -13.68 19.34 -2.47
CA ALA A 108 -13.83 19.69 -1.06
C ALA A 108 -13.72 21.22 -0.80
N ASP A 109 -13.01 21.95 -1.67
CA ASP A 109 -12.93 23.41 -1.63
C ASP A 109 -13.89 24.10 -2.64
N GLY A 110 -14.62 23.30 -3.43
CA GLY A 110 -15.55 23.77 -4.44
C GLY A 110 -14.91 24.20 -5.76
N SER A 111 -13.60 24.07 -5.94
CA SER A 111 -12.88 24.45 -7.16
C SER A 111 -13.09 23.47 -8.32
N GLY A 112 -13.50 22.24 -8.03
CA GLY A 112 -13.70 21.19 -9.03
C GLY A 112 -14.86 20.28 -8.66
N LEU A 113 -16.10 20.78 -8.79
CA LEU A 113 -17.31 19.98 -8.57
C LEU A 113 -17.53 19.01 -9.74
N PRO A 114 -18.02 17.77 -9.48
CA PRO A 114 -18.37 16.85 -10.55
C PRO A 114 -19.55 17.40 -11.39
N ASP A 115 -19.59 17.04 -12.67
CA ASP A 115 -20.64 17.49 -13.60
C ASP A 115 -22.06 17.02 -13.22
N LYS A 116 -22.14 16.03 -12.33
CA LYS A 116 -23.40 15.47 -11.82
C LYS A 116 -23.74 16.08 -10.46
N PRO A 117 -24.78 16.93 -10.37
CA PRO A 117 -25.18 17.59 -9.12
C PRO A 117 -25.46 16.61 -7.97
N ASP A 118 -26.07 15.45 -8.28
CA ASP A 118 -26.38 14.41 -7.30
C ASP A 118 -25.11 13.81 -6.67
N VAL A 119 -24.07 13.62 -7.47
CA VAL A 119 -22.78 13.13 -7.00
C VAL A 119 -22.10 14.16 -6.08
N ALA A 120 -22.17 15.45 -6.44
CA ALA A 120 -21.65 16.52 -5.61
C ALA A 120 -22.41 16.64 -4.27
N ALA A 121 -23.73 16.58 -4.31
CA ALA A 121 -24.56 16.76 -3.12
C ALA A 121 -24.57 15.53 -2.18
N LEU A 122 -24.65 14.31 -2.75
CA LEU A 122 -24.91 13.10 -1.98
C LEU A 122 -23.65 12.28 -1.71
N TYR A 123 -22.62 12.35 -2.55
CA TYR A 123 -21.45 11.49 -2.43
C TYR A 123 -20.15 12.25 -2.15
N LEU A 124 -19.74 13.18 -3.02
CA LEU A 124 -18.51 13.96 -2.89
C LEU A 124 -18.74 15.23 -2.07
N ASN A 125 -19.05 15.07 -0.79
CA ASN A 125 -19.09 16.17 0.17
C ASN A 125 -18.28 15.84 1.42
N PRO A 126 -17.72 16.84 2.13
CA PRO A 126 -16.79 16.64 3.23
C PRO A 126 -17.34 15.77 4.36
N LEU A 127 -18.63 15.91 4.71
CA LEU A 127 -19.24 15.15 5.80
C LEU A 127 -19.34 13.66 5.46
N PHE A 128 -19.92 13.32 4.31
CA PHE A 128 -20.09 11.90 3.92
C PHE A 128 -18.76 11.24 3.61
N PHE A 129 -17.79 11.97 3.03
CA PHE A 129 -16.41 11.46 2.89
C PHE A 129 -15.83 11.10 4.26
N GLY A 130 -15.94 11.99 5.25
CA GLY A 130 -15.45 11.74 6.61
C GLY A 130 -16.12 10.51 7.25
N VAL A 131 -17.44 10.40 7.15
CA VAL A 131 -18.19 9.25 7.69
C VAL A 131 -17.75 7.94 7.03
N ARG A 132 -17.66 7.89 5.69
CA ARG A 132 -17.19 6.70 4.97
C ARG A 132 -15.76 6.34 5.35
N ALA A 133 -14.88 7.33 5.42
CA ALA A 133 -13.48 7.12 5.81
C ALA A 133 -13.39 6.50 7.21
N ILE A 134 -14.12 7.01 8.20
CA ILE A 134 -14.16 6.46 9.56
C ILE A 134 -14.66 5.01 9.54
N VAL A 135 -15.77 4.71 8.85
CA VAL A 135 -16.34 3.35 8.78
C VAL A 135 -15.35 2.38 8.13
N ILE A 136 -14.71 2.79 7.02
CA ILE A 136 -13.73 1.97 6.31
C ILE A 136 -12.50 1.72 7.19
N LEU A 137 -11.94 2.77 7.78
CA LEU A 137 -10.73 2.67 8.61
C LEU A 137 -10.97 1.87 9.89
N ALA A 138 -12.14 2.00 10.51
CA ALA A 138 -12.52 1.19 11.66
C ALA A 138 -12.68 -0.30 11.28
N GLY A 139 -13.37 -0.60 10.18
CA GLY A 139 -13.51 -1.95 9.65
C GLY A 139 -12.17 -2.57 9.23
N TRP A 140 -11.30 -1.81 8.56
CA TRP A 140 -9.96 -2.26 8.18
C TRP A 140 -9.07 -2.49 9.39
N SER A 141 -9.18 -1.65 10.42
CA SER A 141 -8.48 -1.86 11.69
C SER A 141 -8.92 -3.15 12.37
N LEU A 142 -10.22 -3.44 12.39
CA LEU A 142 -10.74 -4.70 12.93
C LEU A 142 -10.22 -5.91 12.14
N ILE A 143 -10.29 -5.87 10.81
CA ILE A 143 -9.74 -6.93 9.93
C ILE A 143 -8.26 -7.16 10.25
N ALA A 144 -7.48 -6.11 10.39
CA ALA A 144 -6.05 -6.17 10.65
C ALA A 144 -5.74 -6.70 12.06
N ILE A 145 -6.48 -6.31 13.08
CA ILE A 145 -6.38 -6.84 14.44
C ILE A 145 -6.65 -8.35 14.44
N LEU A 146 -7.68 -8.80 13.73
CA LEU A 146 -7.99 -10.22 13.56
C LEU A 146 -6.90 -10.94 12.75
N ALA A 147 -6.33 -10.30 11.73
CA ALA A 147 -5.21 -10.84 10.97
C ALA A 147 -3.96 -11.02 11.85
N ALA A 148 -3.63 -10.02 12.68
CA ALA A 148 -2.49 -10.04 13.58
C ALA A 148 -2.61 -11.08 14.73
N GLY A 149 -3.72 -11.79 14.81
CA GLY A 149 -3.90 -12.90 15.76
C GLY A 149 -4.69 -12.56 17.01
N PHE A 150 -5.24 -11.36 17.11
CA PHE A 150 -6.09 -10.96 18.22
C PHE A 150 -7.56 -11.27 17.94
N GLY A 151 -8.15 -12.21 18.68
CA GLY A 151 -9.56 -12.60 18.57
C GLY A 151 -9.80 -13.88 17.74
N PRO A 152 -11.03 -14.13 17.30
CA PRO A 152 -11.41 -15.36 16.60
C PRO A 152 -10.71 -15.50 15.25
N GLN A 153 -10.10 -16.68 15.00
CA GLN A 153 -9.33 -16.97 13.79
C GLN A 153 -10.00 -18.03 12.90
N GLY A 154 -11.32 -18.12 12.96
CA GLY A 154 -12.09 -19.11 12.20
C GLY A 154 -12.23 -18.78 10.71
N ARG A 155 -12.67 -19.80 9.93
CA ARG A 155 -12.96 -19.63 8.50
C ARG A 155 -14.05 -18.58 8.25
N LEU A 156 -15.10 -18.55 9.07
CA LEU A 156 -16.18 -17.56 8.95
C LEU A 156 -15.64 -16.13 9.15
N THR A 157 -14.83 -15.91 10.19
CA THR A 157 -14.21 -14.61 10.45
C THR A 157 -13.39 -14.15 9.25
N SER A 158 -12.58 -15.06 8.66
CA SER A 158 -11.79 -14.73 7.47
C SER A 158 -12.66 -14.45 6.24
N GLY A 159 -13.75 -15.20 6.06
CA GLY A 159 -14.70 -14.97 4.98
C GLY A 159 -15.38 -13.59 5.08
N PHE A 160 -15.89 -13.23 6.26
CA PHE A 160 -16.49 -11.91 6.50
C PHE A 160 -15.48 -10.76 6.35
N SER A 161 -14.23 -10.95 6.81
CA SER A 161 -13.15 -9.99 6.64
C SER A 161 -12.88 -9.69 5.16
N ILE A 162 -12.77 -10.73 4.33
CA ILE A 162 -12.56 -10.58 2.88
C ILE A 162 -13.78 -9.96 2.20
N ALA A 163 -15.00 -10.35 2.58
CA ALA A 163 -16.22 -9.79 2.01
C ALA A 163 -16.38 -8.30 2.32
N PHE A 164 -16.17 -7.88 3.57
CA PHE A 164 -16.17 -6.47 3.95
C PHE A 164 -15.09 -5.69 3.20
N TYR A 165 -13.88 -6.23 3.13
CA TYR A 165 -12.78 -5.62 2.38
C TYR A 165 -13.12 -5.46 0.91
N ALA A 166 -13.65 -6.49 0.25
CA ALA A 166 -14.00 -6.46 -1.16
C ALA A 166 -14.98 -5.34 -1.51
N ILE A 167 -15.93 -5.05 -0.60
CA ILE A 167 -16.87 -3.94 -0.78
C ILE A 167 -16.18 -2.60 -0.45
N SER A 168 -15.54 -2.50 0.70
CA SER A 168 -15.00 -1.24 1.22
C SER A 168 -13.80 -0.72 0.41
N VAL A 169 -13.00 -1.60 -0.22
CA VAL A 169 -11.87 -1.19 -1.05
C VAL A 169 -12.30 -0.42 -2.30
N HIS A 170 -13.49 -0.70 -2.84
CA HIS A 170 -14.05 0.07 -3.95
C HIS A 170 -14.38 1.49 -3.51
N PHE A 171 -15.05 1.67 -2.37
CA PHE A 171 -15.34 3.00 -1.84
C PHE A 171 -14.05 3.75 -1.47
N ALA A 172 -13.08 3.08 -0.83
CA ALA A 172 -11.79 3.66 -0.49
C ALA A 172 -11.04 4.14 -1.75
N SER A 173 -11.05 3.37 -2.83
CA SER A 173 -10.40 3.75 -4.08
C SER A 173 -11.06 4.97 -4.76
N ILE A 174 -12.39 5.05 -4.69
CA ILE A 174 -13.15 6.20 -5.21
C ILE A 174 -12.83 7.44 -4.37
N ASP A 175 -12.95 7.34 -3.04
CA ASP A 175 -12.82 8.48 -2.16
C ASP A 175 -11.39 9.01 -2.11
N TRP A 176 -10.39 8.14 -2.00
CA TRP A 176 -9.03 8.58 -1.70
C TRP A 176 -8.17 8.86 -2.92
N ILE A 177 -8.48 8.24 -4.07
CA ILE A 177 -7.66 8.37 -5.28
C ILE A 177 -8.49 8.90 -6.46
N MET A 178 -9.56 8.19 -6.85
CA MET A 178 -10.29 8.52 -8.06
C MET A 178 -10.93 9.92 -8.00
N SER A 179 -11.38 10.35 -6.81
CA SER A 179 -11.99 11.67 -6.60
C SER A 179 -11.00 12.84 -6.63
N LEU A 180 -9.69 12.60 -6.79
CA LEU A 180 -8.72 13.62 -7.16
C LEU A 180 -9.02 14.22 -8.55
N GLU A 181 -9.70 13.44 -9.41
CA GLU A 181 -10.17 13.85 -10.73
C GLU A 181 -11.70 13.63 -10.80
N PRO A 182 -12.53 14.52 -10.23
CA PRO A 182 -13.96 14.29 -10.02
C PRO A 182 -14.79 14.17 -11.31
N HIS A 183 -14.26 14.63 -12.45
CA HIS A 183 -14.87 14.47 -13.77
C HIS A 183 -14.60 13.10 -14.42
N TRP A 184 -13.67 12.32 -13.83
CA TRP A 184 -13.30 11.01 -14.35
C TRP A 184 -13.80 9.87 -13.45
N SER A 185 -14.12 8.73 -14.05
CA SER A 185 -14.52 7.54 -13.30
C SER A 185 -14.19 6.25 -14.05
N SER A 186 -13.82 5.21 -13.27
CA SER A 186 -13.58 3.86 -13.79
C SER A 186 -14.14 2.80 -12.84
N THR A 187 -14.88 1.84 -13.38
CA THR A 187 -15.46 0.72 -12.61
C THR A 187 -14.41 -0.31 -12.18
N THR A 188 -13.28 -0.39 -12.89
CA THR A 188 -12.19 -1.34 -12.57
C THR A 188 -11.24 -0.81 -11.51
N PHE A 189 -11.33 0.46 -11.15
CA PHE A 189 -10.37 1.14 -10.29
C PHE A 189 -10.27 0.53 -8.89
N GLY A 190 -11.39 0.10 -8.31
CA GLY A 190 -11.41 -0.58 -7.00
C GLY A 190 -10.67 -1.91 -7.00
N ALA A 191 -10.82 -2.71 -8.07
CA ALA A 191 -10.09 -3.96 -8.22
C ALA A 191 -8.58 -3.70 -8.42
N MET A 192 -8.23 -2.67 -9.20
CA MET A 192 -6.84 -2.24 -9.41
C MET A 192 -6.20 -1.79 -8.10
N PHE A 193 -6.91 -1.03 -7.28
CA PHE A 193 -6.44 -0.63 -5.95
C PHE A 193 -6.24 -1.83 -5.01
N ALA A 194 -7.16 -2.81 -5.00
CA ALA A 194 -7.02 -4.03 -4.22
C ALA A 194 -5.78 -4.85 -4.63
N ILE A 195 -5.55 -5.01 -5.94
CA ILE A 195 -4.37 -5.71 -6.45
C ILE A 195 -3.09 -4.95 -6.09
N THR A 196 -3.10 -3.62 -6.11
CA THR A 196 -1.96 -2.78 -5.68
C THR A 196 -1.61 -3.05 -4.22
N GLN A 197 -2.60 -3.14 -3.33
CA GLN A 197 -2.39 -3.45 -1.91
C GLN A 197 -1.74 -4.84 -1.72
N LEU A 198 -2.25 -5.86 -2.43
CA LEU A 198 -1.67 -7.20 -2.39
C LEU A 198 -0.24 -7.22 -2.97
N SER A 199 0.00 -6.46 -4.04
CA SER A 199 1.31 -6.36 -4.69
C SER A 199 2.35 -5.71 -3.79
N LEU A 200 1.99 -4.65 -3.06
CA LEU A 200 2.84 -4.01 -2.06
C LEU A 200 3.24 -5.01 -0.96
N ALA A 201 2.27 -5.68 -0.35
CA ALA A 201 2.55 -6.65 0.70
C ALA A 201 3.44 -7.80 0.20
N LEU A 202 3.11 -8.40 -0.95
CA LEU A 202 3.91 -9.49 -1.53
C LEU A 202 5.30 -9.04 -1.95
N GLY A 203 5.45 -7.85 -2.52
CA GLY A 203 6.76 -7.27 -2.85
C GLY A 203 7.64 -7.13 -1.61
N LEU A 204 7.10 -6.58 -0.51
CA LEU A 204 7.80 -6.47 0.77
C LEU A 204 8.20 -7.84 1.35
N LEU A 205 7.34 -8.84 1.25
CA LEU A 205 7.63 -10.21 1.72
C LEU A 205 8.75 -10.86 0.90
N VAL A 206 8.71 -10.71 -0.41
CA VAL A 206 9.68 -11.36 -1.31
C VAL A 206 11.04 -10.67 -1.22
N VAL A 207 11.11 -9.33 -1.19
CA VAL A 207 12.36 -8.58 -1.08
C VAL A 207 13.09 -8.86 0.24
N THR A 208 12.35 -9.11 1.32
CA THR A 208 12.91 -9.45 2.64
C THR A 208 13.20 -10.94 2.82
N ASP A 209 13.01 -11.74 1.77
CA ASP A 209 13.13 -13.21 1.81
C ASP A 209 12.35 -13.86 2.96
N ALA A 210 11.10 -13.40 3.16
CA ALA A 210 10.23 -13.94 4.21
C ALA A 210 10.02 -15.46 4.08
N GLY A 211 10.17 -16.01 2.87
CA GLY A 211 10.11 -17.45 2.61
C GLY A 211 11.27 -18.26 3.19
N ARG A 212 12.45 -17.67 3.35
CA ARG A 212 13.69 -18.24 3.94
C ARG A 212 14.16 -19.60 3.39
N SER A 213 13.34 -20.36 2.72
CA SER A 213 13.65 -21.66 2.11
C SER A 213 13.09 -21.71 0.68
N SER A 214 13.66 -22.57 -0.16
CA SER A 214 13.36 -22.60 -1.61
C SER A 214 11.89 -22.83 -1.95
N GLY A 215 11.18 -23.66 -1.18
CA GLY A 215 9.77 -23.97 -1.42
C GLY A 215 8.83 -22.78 -1.15
N PRO A 216 8.75 -22.25 0.09
CA PRO A 216 7.95 -21.05 0.39
C PRO A 216 8.37 -19.81 -0.41
N ARG A 217 9.67 -19.64 -0.73
CA ARG A 217 10.15 -18.56 -1.60
C ARG A 217 9.57 -18.67 -3.00
N ASP A 218 9.60 -19.86 -3.61
CA ASP A 218 9.01 -20.12 -4.93
C ASP A 218 7.51 -19.85 -4.93
N ASP A 219 6.80 -20.24 -3.86
CA ASP A 219 5.36 -20.01 -3.72
C ASP A 219 5.03 -18.50 -3.58
N LEU A 220 5.77 -17.74 -2.76
CA LEU A 220 5.64 -16.28 -2.64
C LEU A 220 5.97 -15.55 -3.95
N ALA A 221 7.01 -15.99 -4.64
CA ALA A 221 7.40 -15.44 -5.93
C ALA A 221 6.32 -15.67 -7.02
N LYS A 222 5.63 -16.81 -7.00
CA LYS A 222 4.47 -17.06 -7.88
C LYS A 222 3.31 -16.15 -7.56
N LEU A 223 3.01 -15.94 -6.27
CA LEU A 223 1.96 -15.01 -5.86
C LEU A 223 2.29 -13.58 -6.30
N LEU A 224 3.55 -13.13 -6.14
CA LEU A 224 4.00 -11.84 -6.63
C LEU A 224 3.85 -11.73 -8.16
N LEU A 225 4.23 -12.76 -8.91
CA LEU A 225 4.03 -12.81 -10.36
C LEU A 225 2.56 -12.61 -10.75
N VAL A 226 1.65 -13.32 -10.07
CA VAL A 226 0.20 -13.23 -10.37
C VAL A 226 -0.34 -11.83 -10.11
N VAL A 227 0.02 -11.19 -8.99
CA VAL A 227 -0.51 -9.86 -8.68
C VAL A 227 0.12 -8.76 -9.55
N VAL A 228 1.40 -8.87 -9.92
CA VAL A 228 2.04 -7.95 -10.88
C VAL A 228 1.38 -8.05 -12.26
N LEU A 229 1.17 -9.27 -12.75
CA LEU A 229 0.43 -9.49 -14.00
C LEU A 229 -1.02 -8.99 -13.92
N GLY A 230 -1.68 -9.23 -12.79
CA GLY A 230 -3.03 -8.74 -12.52
C GLY A 230 -3.11 -7.21 -12.59
N LEU A 231 -2.14 -6.52 -11.99
CA LEU A 231 -2.08 -5.05 -12.01
C LEU A 231 -1.84 -4.51 -13.43
N VAL A 232 -0.89 -5.08 -14.16
CA VAL A 232 -0.62 -4.72 -15.57
C VAL A 232 -1.86 -4.99 -16.44
N TYR A 233 -2.52 -6.13 -16.25
CA TYR A 233 -3.73 -6.49 -16.98
C TYR A 233 -4.87 -5.50 -16.70
N MET A 234 -5.14 -5.17 -15.44
CA MET A 234 -6.20 -4.23 -15.08
C MET A 234 -5.94 -2.83 -15.63
N GLN A 235 -4.70 -2.38 -15.59
CA GLN A 235 -4.28 -1.10 -16.14
C GLN A 235 -4.45 -1.06 -17.68
N PHE A 236 -4.04 -2.12 -18.34
CA PHE A 236 -4.21 -2.26 -19.79
C PHE A 236 -5.70 -2.30 -20.18
N MET A 237 -6.53 -3.07 -19.47
CA MET A 237 -7.95 -3.17 -19.73
C MET A 237 -8.68 -1.85 -19.49
N GLN A 238 -8.32 -1.11 -18.45
CA GLN A 238 -8.84 0.23 -18.20
C GLN A 238 -8.52 1.17 -19.38
N TYR A 239 -7.25 1.16 -19.84
CA TYR A 239 -6.83 1.94 -21.00
C TYR A 239 -7.61 1.54 -22.25
N LEU A 240 -7.68 0.24 -22.56
CA LEU A 240 -8.33 -0.29 -23.76
C LEU A 240 -9.80 0.09 -23.83
N VAL A 241 -10.55 -0.05 -22.73
CA VAL A 241 -11.97 0.29 -22.65
C VAL A 241 -12.19 1.78 -22.87
N GLN A 242 -11.37 2.64 -22.28
CA GLN A 242 -11.51 4.08 -22.42
C GLN A 242 -11.05 4.57 -23.80
N TRP A 243 -9.98 3.99 -24.35
CA TRP A 243 -9.51 4.26 -25.69
C TRP A 243 -10.56 3.85 -26.76
N SER A 244 -11.13 2.66 -26.63
CA SER A 244 -12.14 2.17 -27.56
C SER A 244 -13.47 2.94 -27.47
N GLY A 245 -13.84 3.40 -26.26
CA GLY A 245 -15.02 4.21 -26.02
C GLY A 245 -14.92 5.63 -26.57
N ASN A 246 -13.70 6.15 -26.66
CA ASN A 246 -13.34 7.47 -27.20
C ASN A 246 -14.24 8.63 -26.68
N LEU A 247 -14.63 8.56 -25.40
CA LEU A 247 -15.43 9.61 -24.76
C LEU A 247 -14.49 10.68 -24.18
N PRO A 248 -14.67 11.97 -24.54
CA PRO A 248 -13.77 13.06 -24.13
C PRO A 248 -13.51 13.11 -22.62
N GLU A 249 -14.56 12.97 -21.80
CA GLU A 249 -14.48 12.98 -20.34
C GLU A 249 -13.69 11.78 -19.77
N LYS A 250 -13.67 10.64 -20.46
CA LYS A 250 -12.90 9.45 -20.05
C LYS A 250 -11.47 9.49 -20.52
N VAL A 251 -11.24 10.02 -21.72
CA VAL A 251 -9.90 10.15 -22.31
C VAL A 251 -9.08 11.23 -21.62
N ALA A 252 -9.71 12.25 -21.02
CA ALA A 252 -9.04 13.35 -20.31
C ALA A 252 -8.01 12.87 -19.27
N TYR A 253 -8.28 11.78 -18.57
CA TYR A 253 -7.35 11.12 -17.64
C TYR A 253 -6.03 10.72 -18.33
N TYR A 254 -6.10 10.14 -19.53
CA TYR A 254 -4.91 9.71 -20.28
C TYR A 254 -4.23 10.87 -20.99
N VAL A 255 -5.00 11.88 -21.44
CA VAL A 255 -4.42 13.09 -22.04
C VAL A 255 -3.52 13.80 -21.02
N LEU A 256 -3.95 13.97 -19.77
CA LEU A 256 -3.13 14.55 -18.70
C LEU A 256 -1.83 13.74 -18.49
N ARG A 257 -1.89 12.42 -18.61
CA ARG A 257 -0.76 11.50 -18.39
C ARG A 257 0.06 11.21 -19.67
N SER A 258 -0.35 11.77 -20.80
CA SER A 258 0.39 11.64 -22.06
C SER A 258 1.52 12.65 -22.23
N GLU A 259 1.63 13.62 -21.32
CA GLU A 259 2.69 14.63 -21.34
C GLU A 259 3.91 14.19 -20.51
N PHE A 260 5.08 14.79 -20.80
CA PHE A 260 6.25 14.62 -19.95
C PHE A 260 6.03 15.28 -18.59
N PRO A 261 6.41 14.65 -17.45
CA PRO A 261 7.23 13.43 -17.32
C PRO A 261 6.42 12.11 -17.27
N TRP A 262 5.09 12.13 -17.34
CA TRP A 262 4.23 10.98 -17.05
C TRP A 262 4.40 9.83 -18.04
N GLN A 263 4.66 10.14 -19.31
CA GLN A 263 5.01 9.12 -20.30
C GLN A 263 6.28 8.34 -19.89
N ALA A 264 7.30 9.05 -19.43
CA ALA A 264 8.54 8.43 -18.97
C ALA A 264 8.32 7.55 -17.74
N VAL A 265 7.48 8.00 -16.79
CA VAL A 265 7.06 7.21 -15.61
C VAL A 265 6.34 5.93 -16.03
N ALA A 266 5.41 6.01 -16.98
CA ALA A 266 4.67 4.86 -17.48
C ALA A 266 5.60 3.85 -18.21
N ILE A 267 6.49 4.33 -19.07
CA ILE A 267 7.45 3.49 -19.81
C ILE A 267 8.40 2.80 -18.83
N LEU A 268 8.97 3.54 -17.87
CA LEU A 268 9.85 2.97 -16.86
C LEU A 268 9.12 1.93 -16.01
N GLY A 269 7.88 2.20 -15.60
CA GLY A 269 7.03 1.25 -14.88
C GLY A 269 6.80 -0.03 -15.69
N ALA A 270 6.49 0.09 -16.97
CA ALA A 270 6.29 -1.06 -17.86
C ALA A 270 7.57 -1.90 -18.02
N LEU A 271 8.74 -1.27 -18.15
CA LEU A 271 10.03 -1.96 -18.22
C LEU A 271 10.36 -2.71 -16.93
N LEU A 272 10.08 -2.11 -15.78
CA LEU A 272 10.26 -2.75 -14.46
C LEU A 272 9.30 -3.94 -14.26
N ALA A 273 8.02 -3.80 -14.64
CA ALA A 273 7.06 -4.89 -14.61
C ALA A 273 7.47 -6.04 -15.54
N ALA A 274 7.90 -5.73 -16.76
CA ALA A 274 8.43 -6.72 -17.72
C ALA A 274 9.67 -7.43 -17.20
N SER A 275 10.57 -6.72 -16.53
CA SER A 275 11.77 -7.30 -15.91
C SER A 275 11.41 -8.25 -14.77
N ALA A 276 10.49 -7.85 -13.88
CA ALA A 276 9.98 -8.72 -12.82
C ALA A 276 9.32 -9.97 -13.43
N PHE A 277 8.47 -9.80 -14.43
CA PHE A 277 7.83 -10.91 -15.16
C PHE A 277 8.85 -11.87 -15.77
N ALA A 278 9.84 -11.36 -16.48
CA ALA A 278 10.87 -12.18 -17.15
C ALA A 278 11.66 -13.06 -16.17
N ILE A 279 11.94 -12.55 -14.96
CA ILE A 279 12.60 -13.32 -13.90
C ILE A 279 11.65 -14.30 -13.25
N LEU A 280 10.48 -13.83 -12.81
CA LEU A 280 9.53 -14.64 -12.04
C LEU A 280 8.86 -15.74 -12.87
N SER A 281 8.74 -15.62 -14.18
CA SER A 281 8.21 -16.67 -15.07
C SER A 281 9.13 -17.87 -15.22
N ARG A 282 10.46 -17.68 -15.00
CA ARG A 282 11.46 -18.74 -15.18
C ARG A 282 11.72 -19.49 -13.87
N THR A 283 11.36 -20.78 -13.79
CA THR A 283 11.49 -21.58 -12.57
C THR A 283 12.88 -21.59 -11.97
N LYS A 284 13.95 -21.61 -12.81
CA LYS A 284 15.34 -21.59 -12.33
C LYS A 284 15.67 -20.29 -11.61
N LEU A 285 15.31 -19.12 -12.20
CA LEU A 285 15.57 -17.81 -11.63
C LEU A 285 14.71 -17.56 -10.38
N ARG A 286 13.44 -17.95 -10.41
CA ARG A 286 12.50 -17.78 -9.30
C ARG A 286 12.90 -18.56 -8.04
N ARG A 287 13.65 -19.64 -8.14
CA ARG A 287 14.16 -20.43 -7.00
C ARG A 287 15.46 -19.89 -6.43
N ASP A 288 16.17 -19.07 -7.18
CA ASP A 288 17.39 -18.40 -6.73
C ASP A 288 17.03 -17.13 -5.93
N ALA A 289 17.64 -16.98 -4.75
CA ALA A 289 17.34 -15.89 -3.85
C ALA A 289 17.72 -14.51 -4.40
N ALA A 290 18.86 -14.42 -5.13
CA ALA A 290 19.34 -13.16 -5.69
C ALA A 290 18.42 -12.66 -6.80
N TYR A 291 18.08 -13.54 -7.75
CA TYR A 291 17.15 -13.17 -8.84
C TYR A 291 15.75 -12.88 -8.34
N THR A 292 15.27 -13.65 -7.36
CA THR A 292 13.94 -13.39 -6.74
C THR A 292 13.91 -12.03 -6.06
N LYS A 293 15.01 -11.65 -5.39
CA LYS A 293 15.14 -10.31 -4.78
C LYS A 293 15.15 -9.21 -5.85
N ILE A 294 15.92 -9.35 -6.92
CA ILE A 294 15.93 -8.37 -8.03
C ILE A 294 14.52 -8.22 -8.63
N ALA A 295 13.81 -9.31 -8.83
CA ALA A 295 12.44 -9.26 -9.33
C ALA A 295 11.49 -8.54 -8.38
N ALA A 296 11.65 -8.73 -7.06
CA ALA A 296 10.85 -8.03 -6.06
C ALA A 296 11.20 -6.54 -5.97
N ASP A 297 12.48 -6.18 -6.10
CA ASP A 297 12.92 -4.78 -6.18
C ASP A 297 12.30 -4.09 -7.42
N CYS A 298 12.33 -4.75 -8.60
CA CYS A 298 11.67 -4.27 -9.81
C CYS A 298 10.15 -4.14 -9.63
N ALA A 299 9.49 -5.12 -9.00
CA ALA A 299 8.06 -5.07 -8.74
C ALA A 299 7.69 -3.93 -7.78
N LEU A 300 8.43 -3.73 -6.70
CA LEU A 300 8.20 -2.62 -5.77
C LEU A 300 8.44 -1.26 -6.43
N ALA A 301 9.48 -1.14 -7.25
CA ALA A 301 9.73 0.08 -8.01
C ALA A 301 8.61 0.36 -9.03
N PHE A 302 8.11 -0.68 -9.73
CA PHE A 302 6.92 -0.57 -10.59
C PHE A 302 5.70 -0.09 -9.81
N ILE A 303 5.42 -0.68 -8.65
CA ILE A 303 4.26 -0.30 -7.82
C ILE A 303 4.41 1.13 -7.30
N ALA A 304 5.62 1.55 -6.90
CA ALA A 304 5.89 2.92 -6.49
C ALA A 304 5.61 3.92 -7.61
N LEU A 305 6.10 3.64 -8.83
CA LEU A 305 5.83 4.46 -10.01
C LEU A 305 4.35 4.44 -10.40
N PHE A 306 3.68 3.30 -10.27
CA PHE A 306 2.25 3.19 -10.50
C PHE A 306 1.45 4.08 -9.54
N VAL A 307 1.70 3.98 -8.22
CA VAL A 307 1.03 4.83 -7.23
C VAL A 307 1.35 6.31 -7.48
N PHE A 308 2.58 6.64 -7.84
CA PHE A 308 2.97 8.00 -8.20
C PHE A 308 2.22 8.51 -9.44
N PHE A 309 2.07 7.67 -10.46
CA PHE A 309 1.31 7.96 -11.68
C PHE A 309 -0.20 8.14 -11.44
N GLU A 310 -0.74 7.52 -10.39
CA GLU A 310 -2.14 7.71 -10.01
C GLU A 310 -2.37 9.00 -9.21
N PHE A 311 -1.44 9.33 -8.28
CA PHE A 311 -1.62 10.42 -7.34
C PHE A 311 -1.13 11.79 -7.82
N ALA A 312 0.00 11.86 -8.51
CA ALA A 312 0.69 13.13 -8.72
C ALA A 312 0.18 13.98 -9.90
N PRO A 313 -0.28 13.41 -11.04
CA PRO A 313 -0.65 14.21 -12.21
C PRO A 313 -1.73 15.27 -11.97
N PRO A 314 -2.75 15.05 -11.14
CA PRO A 314 -3.79 16.05 -10.90
C PRO A 314 -3.28 17.34 -10.27
N PHE A 315 -2.16 17.31 -9.57
CA PHE A 315 -1.68 18.44 -8.78
C PHE A 315 -0.95 19.51 -9.60
N ARG A 316 -0.43 19.22 -10.78
CA ARG A 316 0.20 20.14 -11.74
C ARG A 316 1.32 21.06 -11.21
N ASP A 317 1.64 21.03 -9.93
CA ASP A 317 2.74 21.82 -9.34
C ASP A 317 3.94 20.93 -8.98
N VAL A 318 5.14 21.49 -9.16
CA VAL A 318 6.41 20.75 -8.96
C VAL A 318 6.59 20.34 -7.50
N ALA A 319 6.20 21.17 -6.55
CA ALA A 319 6.38 20.88 -5.13
C ALA A 319 5.52 19.69 -4.71
N SER A 320 4.23 19.64 -5.06
CA SER A 320 3.36 18.50 -4.80
C SER A 320 3.88 17.24 -5.47
N THR A 321 4.33 17.33 -6.72
CA THR A 321 4.87 16.20 -7.47
C THR A 321 6.08 15.59 -6.77
N LEU A 322 7.08 16.40 -6.42
CA LEU A 322 8.29 15.92 -5.75
C LEU A 322 8.00 15.40 -4.34
N PHE A 323 7.16 16.10 -3.58
CA PHE A 323 6.81 15.69 -2.22
C PHE A 323 6.02 14.37 -2.21
N CYS A 324 5.09 14.16 -3.16
CA CYS A 324 4.40 12.88 -3.31
C CYS A 324 5.37 11.74 -3.61
N LEU A 325 6.34 11.92 -4.51
CA LEU A 325 7.33 10.90 -4.81
C LEU A 325 8.16 10.53 -3.55
N VAL A 326 8.65 11.55 -2.83
CA VAL A 326 9.43 11.33 -1.59
C VAL A 326 8.58 10.62 -0.53
N ALA A 327 7.31 10.99 -0.38
CA ALA A 327 6.41 10.37 0.60
C ALA A 327 6.08 8.91 0.26
N ILE A 328 5.84 8.60 -1.01
CA ILE A 328 5.60 7.22 -1.49
C ILE A 328 6.84 6.34 -1.21
N LEU A 329 8.03 6.80 -1.62
CA LEU A 329 9.27 6.06 -1.40
C LEU A 329 9.59 5.92 0.10
N GLY A 330 9.38 6.97 0.87
CA GLY A 330 9.55 6.97 2.33
C GLY A 330 8.61 6.00 3.02
N ALA A 331 7.34 5.94 2.61
CA ALA A 331 6.37 5.00 3.14
C ALA A 331 6.72 3.53 2.80
N ILE A 332 7.14 3.24 1.58
CA ILE A 332 7.63 1.91 1.20
C ILE A 332 8.86 1.54 2.05
N GLY A 333 9.82 2.45 2.20
CA GLY A 333 11.00 2.25 3.03
C GLY A 333 10.65 1.97 4.50
N LEU A 334 9.70 2.71 5.07
CA LEU A 334 9.21 2.48 6.43
C LEU A 334 8.58 1.10 6.57
N MET A 335 7.69 0.72 5.64
CA MET A 335 7.04 -0.59 5.65
C MET A 335 8.07 -1.72 5.48
N LEU A 336 9.12 -1.50 4.69
CA LEU A 336 10.23 -2.45 4.56
C LEU A 336 10.97 -2.65 5.90
N VAL A 337 11.30 -1.57 6.59
CA VAL A 337 11.96 -1.62 7.92
C VAL A 337 11.08 -2.37 8.93
N LEU A 338 9.77 -2.09 8.95
CA LEU A 338 8.83 -2.77 9.84
C LEU A 338 8.71 -4.27 9.49
N THR A 339 8.73 -4.63 8.20
CA THR A 339 8.73 -6.02 7.76
C THR A 339 9.98 -6.78 8.23
N VAL A 340 11.17 -6.18 8.08
CA VAL A 340 12.44 -6.73 8.57
C VAL A 340 12.42 -6.86 10.08
N GLY A 341 11.93 -5.84 10.80
CA GLY A 341 11.77 -5.85 12.26
C GLY A 341 10.88 -6.99 12.74
N ALA A 342 9.73 -7.21 12.09
CA ALA A 342 8.82 -8.30 12.42
C ALA A 342 9.44 -9.69 12.18
N LEU A 343 10.25 -9.84 11.12
CA LEU A 343 10.99 -11.07 10.85
C LEU A 343 12.12 -11.32 11.86
N ALA A 344 12.76 -10.26 12.34
CA ALA A 344 13.85 -10.33 13.34
C ALA A 344 13.34 -10.62 14.76
N ALA A 345 12.15 -10.11 15.11
CA ALA A 345 11.53 -10.26 16.42
C ALA A 345 11.14 -11.72 16.78
N ARG A 346 11.16 -12.66 15.82
CA ARG A 346 11.07 -14.10 16.11
C ARG A 346 12.18 -14.52 17.06
N SER A 347 11.84 -14.61 18.34
CA SER A 347 12.75 -14.99 19.42
C SER A 347 13.43 -16.34 19.15
N PRO A 348 14.70 -16.50 19.56
CA PRO A 348 15.38 -17.80 19.64
C PRO A 348 14.60 -18.87 20.44
N ALA A 349 13.71 -18.46 21.35
CA ALA A 349 12.85 -19.34 22.14
C ALA A 349 11.85 -20.14 21.28
N ASP A 350 11.22 -19.52 20.24
CA ASP A 350 10.33 -20.22 19.30
C ASP A 350 11.07 -21.26 18.45
N ARG A 351 12.36 -21.05 18.23
CA ARG A 351 13.22 -22.00 17.50
C ARG A 351 13.59 -23.22 18.37
N ARG A 352 13.66 -23.07 19.69
CA ARG A 352 13.92 -24.17 20.63
C ARG A 352 12.67 -25.02 20.84
N ALA A 353 11.51 -24.41 21.05
CA ALA A 353 10.22 -25.11 21.23
C ALA A 353 9.86 -26.03 20.06
N LYS A 354 10.18 -25.63 18.81
CA LYS A 354 9.97 -26.49 17.61
C LYS A 354 11.00 -27.61 17.44
N ARG A 355 12.16 -27.56 18.13
CA ARG A 355 13.15 -28.66 18.13
C ARG A 355 12.88 -29.71 19.19
N GLU A 356 12.08 -29.38 20.20
CA GLU A 356 11.78 -30.28 21.35
C GLU A 356 10.46 -31.05 21.21
N VAL A 357 9.74 -30.89 20.09
CA VAL A 357 8.59 -31.78 19.77
C VAL A 357 9.15 -33.06 19.14
N PRO A 358 9.15 -34.22 19.82
CA PRO A 358 9.53 -35.51 19.23
C PRO A 358 8.58 -35.85 18.07
N ARG A 359 9.15 -36.42 17.03
CA ARG A 359 8.39 -36.94 15.86
C ARG A 359 7.61 -38.19 16.24
#